data_d9fee67dc4bb4d9740e1b5dd8d371847
#
_entry.id   d9fee67dc4bb4d9740e1b5dd8d371847
#
_cell.length_a   1.000
_cell.length_b   1.000
_cell.length_c   1.000
_cell.angle_alpha   90.00
_cell.angle_beta   90.00
_cell.angle_gamma   90.00
#
_symmetry.space_group_name_H-M   'P 1'
#
loop_
_entity.id
_entity.type
_entity.pdbx_description
1 polymer ?
#
loop_
_entity_poly.entity_id
_entity_poly.type
_entity_poly.pdbx_seq_one_letter_code
_entity_poly.pdbx_strand_id
1 'polypeptide(L)'
;GVFVVTNFWEGADEIAQGKIAIQAARDAGVRHFIWSTLPNVETISNGKFNVPHFTGKAKVDELVKMAGFARYTFVQAPFYFQNLIGQMGAQKQQDGSLGWALPIDPSKRVIHMADINDLGKVVAGAFLNPEKVGKGSYLSLAAGCYSFNDIVADFKANGKEYTFTHIPGEVYSKFPFKGADELAHMFSYFEENTYMGPNSEDQIIHAREIATGEFASLNEWIKQN
;
A
#
# COMPACT_ATOMS: atom_id res chain seq x y z
N GLY A 1 -18.73 -4.42 13.81
CA GLY A 1 -17.35 -4.44 13.37
C GLY A 1 -16.73 -3.06 13.26
N VAL A 2 -15.44 -2.99 13.17
CA VAL A 2 -14.70 -1.74 12.96
C VAL A 2 -13.59 -1.98 11.95
N PHE A 3 -13.36 -1.01 11.07
CA PHE A 3 -12.17 -0.90 10.24
C PHE A 3 -11.28 0.21 10.79
N VAL A 4 -10.00 -0.09 10.98
CA VAL A 4 -9.03 0.84 11.56
C VAL A 4 -7.86 1.02 10.61
N VAL A 5 -7.51 2.27 10.37
CA VAL A 5 -6.32 2.71 9.64
C VAL A 5 -5.63 3.80 10.45
N THR A 6 -4.31 3.75 10.53
CA THR A 6 -3.46 4.77 11.16
C THR A 6 -2.67 5.53 10.11
N ASN A 7 -2.28 6.77 10.42
CA ASN A 7 -1.46 7.59 9.53
C ASN A 7 -0.05 7.78 10.14
N PHE A 8 0.91 7.00 9.63
CA PHE A 8 2.32 7.09 10.03
C PHE A 8 2.92 8.49 9.84
N TRP A 9 2.54 9.18 8.77
CA TRP A 9 3.14 10.46 8.36
C TRP A 9 2.78 11.65 9.28
N GLU A 10 1.83 11.50 10.18
CA GLU A 10 1.53 12.48 11.22
C GLU A 10 2.53 12.48 12.37
N GLY A 11 3.52 11.57 12.35
CA GLY A 11 4.61 11.52 13.31
C GLY A 11 4.27 10.88 14.65
N ALA A 12 3.12 10.24 14.76
CA ALA A 12 2.74 9.48 15.95
C ALA A 12 3.32 8.05 15.93
N ASP A 13 3.54 7.47 17.10
CA ASP A 13 3.90 6.06 17.25
C ASP A 13 2.73 5.18 16.79
N GLU A 14 2.87 4.55 15.62
CA GLU A 14 1.84 3.75 15.00
C GLU A 14 1.48 2.50 15.83
N ILE A 15 2.45 1.92 16.52
CA ILE A 15 2.21 0.77 17.41
C ILE A 15 1.40 1.20 18.63
N ALA A 16 1.71 2.38 19.18
CA ALA A 16 0.92 2.94 20.28
C ALA A 16 -0.52 3.27 19.85
N GLN A 17 -0.70 3.87 18.67
CA GLN A 17 -2.03 4.11 18.10
C GLN A 17 -2.80 2.80 17.89
N GLY A 18 -2.16 1.78 17.33
CA GLY A 18 -2.74 0.44 17.15
C GLY A 18 -3.20 -0.17 18.47
N LYS A 19 -2.38 -0.10 19.52
CA LYS A 19 -2.75 -0.57 20.87
C LYS A 19 -3.99 0.13 21.42
N ILE A 20 -4.05 1.45 21.29
CA ILE A 20 -5.21 2.25 21.76
C ILE A 20 -6.47 1.85 20.99
N ALA A 21 -6.40 1.73 19.67
CA ALA A 21 -7.54 1.33 18.85
C ALA A 21 -8.02 -0.10 19.16
N ILE A 22 -7.11 -1.04 19.36
CA ILE A 22 -7.42 -2.41 19.78
C ILE A 22 -8.13 -2.41 21.13
N GLN A 23 -7.60 -1.69 22.12
CA GLN A 23 -8.21 -1.62 23.45
C GLN A 23 -9.61 -1.02 23.40
N ALA A 24 -9.77 0.12 22.72
CA ALA A 24 -11.08 0.77 22.56
C ALA A 24 -12.11 -0.14 21.86
N ALA A 25 -11.68 -0.88 20.83
CA ALA A 25 -12.55 -1.83 20.13
C ALA A 25 -12.98 -3.00 21.02
N ARG A 26 -12.08 -3.50 21.87
CA ARG A 26 -12.39 -4.55 22.87
C ARG A 26 -13.42 -4.05 23.89
N ASP A 27 -13.17 -2.87 24.45
CA ASP A 27 -14.05 -2.27 25.48
C ASP A 27 -15.47 -1.99 24.93
N ALA A 28 -15.53 -1.66 23.61
CA ALA A 28 -16.80 -1.49 22.89
C ALA A 28 -17.46 -2.82 22.44
N GLY A 29 -16.88 -3.97 22.75
CA GLY A 29 -17.45 -5.28 22.38
C GLY A 29 -17.44 -5.56 20.88
N VAL A 30 -16.48 -5.00 20.15
CA VAL A 30 -16.32 -5.23 18.69
C VAL A 30 -16.08 -6.71 18.42
N ARG A 31 -16.92 -7.32 17.57
CA ARG A 31 -16.80 -8.74 17.22
C ARG A 31 -15.93 -9.02 16.01
N HIS A 32 -15.83 -8.08 15.06
CA HIS A 32 -14.95 -8.20 13.89
C HIS A 32 -14.09 -6.94 13.77
N PHE A 33 -12.80 -7.10 13.96
CA PHE A 33 -11.79 -6.05 13.84
C PHE A 33 -11.06 -6.19 12.51
N ILE A 34 -11.14 -5.18 11.64
CA ILE A 34 -10.40 -5.14 10.37
C ILE A 34 -9.30 -4.09 10.51
N TRP A 35 -8.06 -4.52 10.29
CA TRP A 35 -6.89 -3.68 10.39
C TRP A 35 -6.29 -3.40 9.01
N SER A 36 -6.07 -2.11 8.69
CA SER A 36 -5.32 -1.72 7.50
C SER A 36 -3.83 -1.89 7.77
N THR A 37 -3.21 -2.80 7.05
CA THR A 37 -1.83 -3.18 7.23
C THR A 37 -1.00 -3.06 5.96
N LEU A 38 0.29 -3.38 6.06
CA LEU A 38 1.26 -3.45 4.97
C LEU A 38 2.19 -4.65 5.18
N PRO A 39 2.94 -5.09 4.16
CA PRO A 39 3.92 -6.17 4.30
C PRO A 39 4.96 -5.89 5.38
N ASN A 40 5.37 -6.93 6.12
CA ASN A 40 6.45 -6.82 7.10
C ASN A 40 7.82 -6.80 6.38
N VAL A 41 8.26 -5.64 5.96
CA VAL A 41 9.51 -5.45 5.21
C VAL A 41 10.72 -5.96 5.99
N GLU A 42 10.76 -5.72 7.30
CA GLU A 42 11.86 -6.18 8.16
C GLU A 42 12.00 -7.71 8.10
N THR A 43 10.89 -8.43 8.24
CA THR A 43 10.88 -9.90 8.18
C THR A 43 11.14 -10.43 6.78
N ILE A 44 10.46 -9.88 5.75
CA ILE A 44 10.58 -10.35 4.38
C ILE A 44 12.00 -10.17 3.85
N SER A 45 12.64 -9.04 4.17
CA SER A 45 13.99 -8.73 3.70
C SER A 45 15.11 -9.21 4.63
N ASN A 46 14.79 -9.94 5.70
CA ASN A 46 15.74 -10.33 6.76
C ASN A 46 16.53 -9.13 7.32
N GLY A 47 15.84 -8.01 7.51
CA GLY A 47 16.43 -6.76 8.03
C GLY A 47 17.24 -5.96 7.02
N LYS A 48 17.27 -6.34 5.74
CA LYS A 48 18.05 -5.62 4.70
C LYS A 48 17.49 -4.22 4.44
N PHE A 49 16.16 -4.05 4.45
CA PHE A 49 15.51 -2.79 4.18
C PHE A 49 14.78 -2.26 5.42
N ASN A 50 14.95 -0.96 5.68
CA ASN A 50 14.29 -0.27 6.78
C ASN A 50 13.15 0.61 6.22
N VAL A 51 11.91 0.14 6.36
CA VAL A 51 10.70 0.84 5.90
C VAL A 51 9.69 0.92 7.05
N PRO A 52 9.88 1.83 8.00
CA PRO A 52 9.09 1.93 9.23
C PRO A 52 7.58 2.02 9.00
N HIS A 53 7.09 2.78 8.01
CA HIS A 53 5.65 2.89 7.73
C HIS A 53 5.01 1.59 7.21
N PHE A 54 5.79 0.63 6.71
CA PHE A 54 5.33 -0.73 6.41
C PHE A 54 5.40 -1.62 7.65
N THR A 55 6.60 -1.71 8.21
CA THR A 55 6.91 -2.60 9.33
C THR A 55 6.11 -2.24 10.59
N GLY A 56 5.84 -0.95 10.83
CA GLY A 56 5.02 -0.48 11.94
C GLY A 56 3.61 -1.06 11.91
N LYS A 57 2.94 -0.99 10.76
CA LYS A 57 1.61 -1.58 10.58
C LYS A 57 1.61 -3.08 10.75
N ALA A 58 2.58 -3.79 10.16
CA ALA A 58 2.72 -5.23 10.30
C ALA A 58 3.00 -5.68 11.74
N LYS A 59 3.69 -4.88 12.55
CA LYS A 59 3.88 -5.17 13.99
C LYS A 59 2.58 -5.09 14.77
N VAL A 60 1.63 -4.26 14.34
CA VAL A 60 0.28 -4.21 14.95
C VAL A 60 -0.53 -5.47 14.60
N ASP A 61 -0.27 -6.15 13.48
CA ASP A 61 -0.96 -7.41 13.14
C ASP A 61 -0.84 -8.44 14.27
N GLU A 62 0.34 -8.56 14.88
CA GLU A 62 0.56 -9.49 15.99
C GLU A 62 -0.24 -9.10 17.24
N LEU A 63 -0.41 -7.80 17.48
CA LEU A 63 -1.23 -7.32 18.59
C LEU A 63 -2.72 -7.64 18.34
N VAL A 64 -3.20 -7.49 17.09
CA VAL A 64 -4.57 -7.86 16.71
C VAL A 64 -4.81 -9.36 16.89
N LYS A 65 -3.87 -10.20 16.46
CA LYS A 65 -3.95 -11.67 16.63
C LYS A 65 -4.08 -12.09 18.09
N MET A 66 -3.36 -11.41 18.98
CA MET A 66 -3.37 -11.67 20.43
C MET A 66 -4.53 -11.01 21.18
N ALA A 67 -5.26 -10.09 20.54
CA ALA A 67 -6.28 -9.27 21.20
C ALA A 67 -7.56 -10.04 21.60
N GLY A 68 -7.78 -11.24 21.08
CA GLY A 68 -8.94 -12.07 21.44
C GLY A 68 -10.26 -11.65 20.79
N PHE A 69 -10.23 -10.95 19.67
CA PHE A 69 -11.43 -10.68 18.88
C PHE A 69 -12.06 -11.98 18.35
N ALA A 70 -13.37 -12.06 18.34
CA ALA A 70 -14.09 -13.20 17.78
C ALA A 70 -13.74 -13.41 16.29
N ARG A 71 -13.51 -12.29 15.58
CA ARG A 71 -13.06 -12.25 14.19
C ARG A 71 -12.10 -11.08 13.98
N TYR A 72 -11.08 -11.31 13.15
CA TYR A 72 -10.16 -10.26 12.71
C TYR A 72 -9.69 -10.54 11.29
N THR A 73 -9.42 -9.49 10.53
CA THR A 73 -9.00 -9.54 9.13
C THR A 73 -7.97 -8.44 8.88
N PHE A 74 -7.01 -8.71 8.02
CA PHE A 74 -5.97 -7.77 7.62
C PHE A 74 -6.21 -7.34 6.16
N VAL A 75 -6.27 -6.03 5.91
CA VAL A 75 -6.38 -5.49 4.56
C VAL A 75 -5.09 -4.76 4.23
N GLN A 76 -4.32 -5.29 3.28
CA GLN A 76 -3.09 -4.67 2.82
C GLN A 76 -3.41 -3.61 1.76
N ALA A 77 -3.05 -2.36 2.07
CA ALA A 77 -3.23 -1.23 1.17
C ALA A 77 -2.20 -1.27 0.04
N PRO A 78 -2.56 -0.91 -1.20
CA PRO A 78 -1.64 -0.84 -2.33
C PRO A 78 -0.90 0.50 -2.38
N PHE A 79 -0.02 0.66 -3.37
CA PHE A 79 0.36 1.98 -3.83
C PHE A 79 -0.85 2.58 -4.57
N TYR A 80 -1.51 3.56 -3.98
CA TYR A 80 -2.74 4.11 -4.56
C TYR A 80 -2.47 4.90 -5.84
N PHE A 81 -3.36 4.81 -6.84
CA PHE A 81 -3.31 5.62 -8.05
C PHE A 81 -3.27 7.12 -7.73
N GLN A 82 -3.93 7.54 -6.66
CA GLN A 82 -3.94 8.94 -6.17
C GLN A 82 -2.54 9.47 -5.84
N ASN A 83 -1.58 8.60 -5.53
CA ASN A 83 -0.20 9.01 -5.30
C ASN A 83 0.43 9.60 -6.57
N LEU A 84 -0.04 9.19 -7.76
CA LEU A 84 0.48 9.68 -9.04
C LEU A 84 0.13 11.14 -9.33
N ILE A 85 -0.88 11.71 -8.66
CA ILE A 85 -1.31 13.11 -8.79
C ILE A 85 -1.24 13.88 -7.47
N GLY A 86 -0.95 13.19 -6.36
CA GLY A 86 -0.82 13.76 -5.01
C GLY A 86 0.62 14.11 -4.65
N GLN A 87 1.01 13.74 -3.43
CA GLN A 87 2.33 14.08 -2.88
C GLN A 87 3.51 13.48 -3.66
N MET A 88 3.31 12.35 -4.32
CA MET A 88 4.28 11.69 -5.20
C MET A 88 3.96 11.94 -6.69
N GLY A 89 3.16 12.97 -6.99
CA GLY A 89 2.78 13.34 -8.35
C GLY A 89 3.97 13.81 -9.20
N ALA A 90 3.78 13.77 -10.52
CA ALA A 90 4.77 14.24 -11.47
C ALA A 90 5.17 15.69 -11.19
N GLN A 91 6.47 15.95 -11.19
CA GLN A 91 7.07 17.24 -10.92
C GLN A 91 7.76 17.78 -12.18
N LYS A 92 7.94 19.10 -12.26
CA LYS A 92 8.73 19.72 -13.32
C LYS A 92 10.20 19.29 -13.18
N GLN A 93 10.73 18.68 -14.24
CA GLN A 93 12.10 18.21 -14.32
C GLN A 93 13.05 19.34 -14.78
N GLN A 94 14.37 19.11 -14.71
CA GLN A 94 15.37 20.10 -15.10
C GLN A 94 15.31 20.48 -16.58
N ASP A 95 14.87 19.56 -17.43
CA ASP A 95 14.67 19.78 -18.88
C ASP A 95 13.35 20.46 -19.22
N GLY A 96 12.54 20.79 -18.20
CA GLY A 96 11.24 21.42 -18.34
C GLY A 96 10.06 20.47 -18.56
N SER A 97 10.30 19.17 -18.73
CA SER A 97 9.25 18.16 -18.81
C SER A 97 8.54 17.98 -17.45
N LEU A 98 7.34 17.37 -17.46
CA LEU A 98 6.69 16.88 -16.25
C LEU A 98 6.94 15.39 -16.12
N GLY A 99 7.27 14.92 -14.92
CA GLY A 99 7.53 13.49 -14.72
C GLY A 99 7.94 13.12 -13.31
N TRP A 100 8.31 11.88 -13.15
CA TRP A 100 8.80 11.33 -11.89
C TRP A 100 10.31 11.13 -11.95
N ALA A 101 10.95 11.39 -10.82
CA ALA A 101 12.37 11.14 -10.60
C ALA A 101 12.51 10.29 -9.33
N LEU A 102 12.60 8.96 -9.47
CA LEU A 102 12.52 8.01 -8.38
C LEU A 102 13.62 6.94 -8.46
N PRO A 103 13.98 6.34 -7.30
CA PRO A 103 15.06 5.34 -7.24
C PRO A 103 14.53 3.93 -7.50
N ILE A 104 13.91 3.71 -8.64
CA ILE A 104 13.38 2.42 -9.07
C ILE A 104 13.63 2.24 -10.58
N ASP A 105 13.95 1.01 -10.99
CA ASP A 105 14.05 0.66 -12.40
C ASP A 105 12.64 0.75 -13.05
N PRO A 106 12.43 1.67 -14.01
CA PRO A 106 11.12 1.90 -14.60
C PRO A 106 10.59 0.74 -15.43
N SER A 107 11.42 -0.25 -15.77
CA SER A 107 11.00 -1.42 -16.53
C SER A 107 10.43 -2.56 -15.67
N LYS A 108 10.70 -2.54 -14.36
CA LYS A 108 10.27 -3.60 -13.45
C LYS A 108 8.81 -3.42 -13.04
N ARG A 109 8.00 -4.45 -13.28
CA ARG A 109 6.61 -4.53 -12.80
C ARG A 109 6.59 -5.06 -11.37
N VAL A 110 6.73 -4.16 -10.42
CA VAL A 110 6.87 -4.50 -8.99
C VAL A 110 5.93 -3.70 -8.08
N ILE A 111 5.19 -2.74 -8.64
CA ILE A 111 4.32 -1.84 -7.86
C ILE A 111 2.88 -2.31 -7.99
N HIS A 112 2.37 -2.95 -6.95
CA HIS A 112 0.94 -3.28 -6.86
C HIS A 112 0.13 -2.03 -6.57
N MET A 113 -0.82 -1.72 -7.44
CA MET A 113 -1.58 -0.48 -7.39
C MET A 113 -3.09 -0.71 -7.49
N ALA A 114 -3.86 0.21 -6.92
CA ALA A 114 -5.31 0.28 -7.07
C ALA A 114 -5.83 1.70 -6.76
N ASP A 115 -7.09 1.96 -7.10
CA ASP A 115 -7.82 3.14 -6.66
C ASP A 115 -8.10 3.06 -5.14
N ILE A 116 -7.92 4.17 -4.41
CA ILE A 116 -8.27 4.23 -2.99
C ILE A 116 -9.75 3.92 -2.73
N ASN A 117 -10.63 4.21 -3.68
CA ASN A 117 -12.06 3.90 -3.59
C ASN A 117 -12.34 2.39 -3.54
N ASP A 118 -11.43 1.57 -4.08
CA ASP A 118 -11.56 0.11 -4.07
C ASP A 118 -11.30 -0.49 -2.68
N LEU A 119 -10.62 0.25 -1.78
CA LEU A 119 -10.42 -0.17 -0.40
C LEU A 119 -11.76 -0.42 0.30
N GLY A 120 -12.72 0.48 0.09
CA GLY A 120 -14.07 0.33 0.65
C GLY A 120 -14.77 -0.94 0.18
N LYS A 121 -14.55 -1.37 -1.08
CA LYS A 121 -15.14 -2.61 -1.62
C LYS A 121 -14.59 -3.86 -0.92
N VAL A 122 -13.28 -3.90 -0.66
CA VAL A 122 -12.66 -5.02 0.08
C VAL A 122 -13.11 -5.04 1.53
N VAL A 123 -13.12 -3.90 2.21
CA VAL A 123 -13.53 -3.80 3.62
C VAL A 123 -15.01 -4.15 3.79
N ALA A 124 -15.89 -3.65 2.94
CA ALA A 124 -17.30 -3.99 2.95
C ALA A 124 -17.52 -5.49 2.71
N GLY A 125 -16.81 -6.04 1.72
CA GLY A 125 -16.85 -7.47 1.42
C GLY A 125 -16.38 -8.33 2.59
N ALA A 126 -15.34 -7.91 3.31
CA ALA A 126 -14.86 -8.59 4.51
C ALA A 126 -15.90 -8.59 5.65
N PHE A 127 -16.64 -7.49 5.84
CA PHE A 127 -17.74 -7.44 6.81
C PHE A 127 -18.94 -8.31 6.40
N LEU A 128 -19.22 -8.42 5.11
CA LEU A 128 -20.32 -9.24 4.60
C LEU A 128 -19.98 -10.74 4.59
N ASN A 129 -18.71 -11.10 4.56
CA ASN A 129 -18.22 -12.50 4.52
C ASN A 129 -17.34 -12.87 5.72
N PRO A 130 -17.74 -12.60 6.97
CA PRO A 130 -16.88 -12.76 8.13
C PRO A 130 -16.45 -14.21 8.38
N GLU A 131 -17.20 -15.19 7.88
CA GLU A 131 -16.85 -16.62 8.02
C GLU A 131 -15.70 -17.02 7.10
N LYS A 132 -15.53 -16.32 5.96
CA LYS A 132 -14.46 -16.61 5.02
C LYS A 132 -13.13 -15.96 5.41
N VAL A 133 -13.18 -14.78 6.04
CA VAL A 133 -11.98 -13.96 6.28
C VAL A 133 -11.68 -13.65 7.74
N GLY A 134 -12.62 -13.89 8.64
CA GLY A 134 -12.55 -13.43 10.04
C GLY A 134 -11.60 -14.20 10.95
N LYS A 135 -10.73 -15.05 10.42
CA LYS A 135 -9.71 -15.79 11.18
C LYS A 135 -8.28 -15.39 10.84
N GLY A 136 -8.08 -14.11 10.52
CA GLY A 136 -6.77 -13.55 10.26
C GLY A 136 -6.34 -13.62 8.80
N SER A 137 -7.29 -13.71 7.87
CA SER A 137 -6.98 -13.64 6.45
C SER A 137 -6.34 -12.29 6.10
N TYR A 138 -5.34 -12.33 5.23
CA TYR A 138 -4.79 -11.17 4.57
C TYR A 138 -5.49 -10.98 3.22
N LEU A 139 -5.99 -9.77 2.99
CA LEU A 139 -6.64 -9.36 1.75
C LEU A 139 -5.78 -8.24 1.14
N SER A 140 -5.05 -8.55 0.08
CA SER A 140 -4.14 -7.59 -0.56
C SER A 140 -4.85 -6.89 -1.71
N LEU A 141 -5.18 -5.61 -1.54
CA LEU A 141 -5.83 -4.82 -2.58
C LEU A 141 -4.84 -4.53 -3.72
N ALA A 142 -5.09 -5.06 -4.91
CA ALA A 142 -4.36 -4.73 -6.12
C ALA A 142 -5.23 -4.86 -7.37
N ALA A 143 -5.39 -3.77 -8.11
CA ALA A 143 -6.01 -3.78 -9.44
C ALA A 143 -5.03 -4.33 -10.50
N GLY A 144 -3.74 -4.09 -10.30
CA GLY A 144 -2.67 -4.62 -11.15
C GLY A 144 -1.30 -4.42 -10.51
N CYS A 145 -0.29 -5.01 -11.18
CA CYS A 145 1.12 -4.77 -10.86
C CYS A 145 1.76 -4.03 -12.04
N TYR A 146 2.34 -2.86 -11.77
CA TYR A 146 2.80 -1.92 -12.80
C TYR A 146 4.29 -1.62 -12.66
N SER A 147 4.89 -1.27 -13.79
CA SER A 147 6.17 -0.55 -13.88
C SER A 147 5.91 0.93 -14.13
N PHE A 148 6.90 1.80 -13.92
CA PHE A 148 6.77 3.20 -14.30
C PHE A 148 6.69 3.39 -15.82
N ASN A 149 7.27 2.49 -16.62
CA ASN A 149 7.08 2.49 -18.07
C ASN A 149 5.60 2.25 -18.45
N ASP A 150 4.91 1.34 -17.76
CA ASP A 150 3.47 1.12 -17.97
C ASP A 150 2.67 2.37 -17.58
N ILE A 151 2.97 2.97 -16.44
CA ILE A 151 2.28 4.17 -15.95
C ILE A 151 2.43 5.32 -16.94
N VAL A 152 3.65 5.61 -17.40
CA VAL A 152 3.92 6.66 -18.40
C VAL A 152 3.19 6.36 -19.73
N ALA A 153 3.19 5.11 -20.17
CA ALA A 153 2.50 4.69 -21.38
C ALA A 153 0.97 4.89 -21.29
N ASP A 154 0.37 4.52 -20.14
CA ASP A 154 -1.06 4.69 -19.89
C ASP A 154 -1.47 6.17 -19.84
N PHE A 155 -0.67 7.03 -19.19
CA PHE A 155 -0.90 8.48 -19.23
C PHE A 155 -0.80 9.04 -20.64
N LYS A 156 0.21 8.63 -21.41
CA LYS A 156 0.40 9.05 -22.81
C LYS A 156 -0.77 8.63 -23.69
N ALA A 157 -1.26 7.40 -23.53
CA ALA A 157 -2.44 6.91 -24.26
C ALA A 157 -3.71 7.75 -23.98
N ASN A 158 -3.73 8.47 -22.84
CA ASN A 158 -4.81 9.38 -22.44
C ASN A 158 -4.47 10.87 -22.65
N GLY A 159 -3.47 11.17 -23.49
CA GLY A 159 -3.14 12.54 -23.89
C GLY A 159 -2.35 13.34 -22.84
N LYS A 160 -1.78 12.71 -21.83
CA LYS A 160 -0.95 13.34 -20.80
C LYS A 160 0.50 12.87 -20.94
N GLU A 161 1.38 13.77 -21.37
CA GLU A 161 2.80 13.43 -21.56
C GLU A 161 3.59 13.63 -20.27
N TYR A 162 4.08 12.51 -19.73
CA TYR A 162 4.98 12.47 -18.58
C TYR A 162 6.27 11.74 -18.92
N THR A 163 7.32 12.05 -18.18
CA THR A 163 8.63 11.40 -18.27
C THR A 163 8.97 10.66 -16.98
N PHE A 164 9.92 9.77 -17.08
CA PHE A 164 10.50 9.11 -15.90
C PHE A 164 12.02 9.20 -15.94
N THR A 165 12.61 9.58 -14.82
CA THR A 165 14.06 9.63 -14.62
C THR A 165 14.43 8.70 -13.47
N HIS A 166 15.24 7.69 -13.74
CA HIS A 166 15.81 6.86 -12.70
C HIS A 166 16.90 7.63 -11.94
N ILE A 167 16.80 7.67 -10.61
CA ILE A 167 17.79 8.26 -9.72
C ILE A 167 18.39 7.17 -8.86
N PRO A 168 19.73 7.09 -8.72
CA PRO A 168 20.33 6.15 -7.78
C PRO A 168 19.82 6.33 -6.36
N GLY A 169 19.52 5.21 -5.65
CA GLY A 169 18.96 5.25 -4.30
C GLY A 169 19.80 6.06 -3.30
N GLU A 170 21.14 5.99 -3.41
CA GLU A 170 22.09 6.75 -2.60
C GLU A 170 22.03 8.27 -2.84
N VAL A 171 21.56 8.70 -4.00
CA VAL A 171 21.31 10.12 -4.32
C VAL A 171 19.95 10.53 -3.78
N TYR A 172 18.92 9.72 -4.04
CA TYR A 172 17.55 9.99 -3.60
C TYR A 172 17.43 10.08 -2.08
N SER A 173 18.12 9.20 -1.35
CA SER A 173 18.13 9.18 0.13
C SER A 173 18.62 10.48 0.78
N LYS A 174 19.36 11.31 0.01
CA LYS A 174 19.92 12.60 0.46
C LYS A 174 19.04 13.80 0.08
N PHE A 175 17.89 13.60 -0.53
CA PHE A 175 17.01 14.70 -0.89
C PHE A 175 16.47 15.42 0.36
N PRO A 176 16.30 16.75 0.31
CA PRO A 176 16.01 17.57 1.49
C PRO A 176 14.52 17.52 1.88
N PHE A 177 13.96 16.31 1.97
CA PHE A 177 12.62 16.11 2.52
C PHE A 177 12.62 14.96 3.52
N LYS A 178 11.73 15.05 4.50
CA LYS A 178 11.61 14.04 5.56
C LYS A 178 11.15 12.71 4.97
N GLY A 179 11.91 11.65 5.21
CA GLY A 179 11.59 10.29 4.75
C GLY A 179 12.25 9.92 3.42
N ALA A 180 13.11 10.76 2.83
CA ALA A 180 13.82 10.41 1.58
C ALA A 180 14.61 9.10 1.69
N ASP A 181 15.30 8.89 2.81
CA ASP A 181 16.05 7.65 3.07
C ASP A 181 15.11 6.43 3.17
N GLU A 182 14.02 6.56 3.92
CA GLU A 182 13.00 5.52 4.06
C GLU A 182 12.37 5.15 2.71
N LEU A 183 12.04 6.15 1.89
CA LEU A 183 11.49 5.91 0.55
C LEU A 183 12.50 5.27 -0.40
N ALA A 184 13.79 5.61 -0.30
CA ALA A 184 14.84 4.93 -1.05
C ALA A 184 14.92 3.43 -0.70
N HIS A 185 14.85 3.09 0.59
CA HIS A 185 14.76 1.71 1.06
C HIS A 185 13.48 1.01 0.58
N MET A 186 12.34 1.73 0.59
CA MET A 186 11.06 1.21 0.12
C MET A 186 11.10 0.82 -1.37
N PHE A 187 11.61 1.69 -2.24
CA PHE A 187 11.72 1.37 -3.66
C PHE A 187 12.71 0.23 -3.92
N SER A 188 13.84 0.18 -3.20
CA SER A 188 14.78 -0.94 -3.29
C SER A 188 14.14 -2.26 -2.83
N TYR A 189 13.31 -2.22 -1.79
CA TYR A 189 12.51 -3.38 -1.36
C TYR A 189 11.54 -3.83 -2.47
N PHE A 190 10.85 -2.89 -3.13
CA PHE A 190 9.93 -3.25 -4.22
C PHE A 190 10.65 -3.98 -5.35
N GLU A 191 11.85 -3.55 -5.72
CA GLU A 191 12.62 -4.19 -6.79
C GLU A 191 13.01 -5.64 -6.49
N GLU A 192 13.22 -5.98 -5.23
CA GLU A 192 13.62 -7.33 -4.83
C GLU A 192 12.44 -8.23 -4.45
N ASN A 193 11.36 -7.65 -3.92
CA ASN A 193 10.30 -8.42 -3.27
C ASN A 193 8.88 -8.08 -3.78
N THR A 194 8.75 -7.13 -4.68
CA THR A 194 7.50 -6.45 -5.05
C THR A 194 6.87 -5.65 -3.89
N TYR A 195 5.91 -4.77 -4.19
CA TYR A 195 5.22 -3.97 -3.17
C TYR A 195 4.54 -4.83 -2.10
N MET A 196 3.78 -5.86 -2.52
CA MET A 196 3.03 -6.73 -1.60
C MET A 196 3.89 -7.85 -1.00
N GLY A 197 5.17 -7.94 -1.35
CA GLY A 197 6.05 -9.04 -0.95
C GLY A 197 5.87 -10.29 -1.81
N PRO A 198 6.74 -11.28 -1.62
CA PRO A 198 6.67 -12.54 -2.35
C PRO A 198 5.41 -13.32 -1.94
N ASN A 199 4.87 -14.12 -2.86
CA ASN A 199 3.72 -15.01 -2.63
C ASN A 199 2.42 -14.29 -2.22
N SER A 200 2.22 -13.04 -2.66
CA SER A 200 1.01 -12.26 -2.38
C SER A 200 -0.16 -12.57 -3.31
N GLU A 201 0.02 -13.40 -4.33
CA GLU A 201 -0.99 -13.67 -5.38
C GLU A 201 -2.29 -14.21 -4.81
N ASP A 202 -2.23 -15.23 -3.93
CA ASP A 202 -3.44 -15.81 -3.30
C ASP A 202 -4.19 -14.77 -2.48
N GLN A 203 -3.49 -13.85 -1.82
CA GLN A 203 -4.09 -12.77 -1.03
C GLN A 203 -4.78 -11.73 -1.92
N ILE A 204 -4.21 -11.47 -3.11
CA ILE A 204 -4.78 -10.56 -4.12
C ILE A 204 -6.03 -11.18 -4.73
N ILE A 205 -5.97 -12.46 -5.10
CA ILE A 205 -7.13 -13.20 -5.62
C ILE A 205 -8.25 -13.21 -4.58
N HIS A 206 -7.93 -13.55 -3.33
CA HIS A 206 -8.90 -13.57 -2.24
C HIS A 206 -9.54 -12.20 -1.98
N ALA A 207 -8.76 -11.10 -2.05
CA ALA A 207 -9.30 -9.76 -1.93
C ALA A 207 -10.31 -9.44 -3.04
N ARG A 208 -10.06 -9.87 -4.28
CA ARG A 208 -10.98 -9.70 -5.42
C ARG A 208 -12.26 -10.50 -5.24
N GLU A 209 -12.16 -11.76 -4.80
CA GLU A 209 -13.31 -12.64 -4.56
C GLU A 209 -14.24 -12.11 -3.45
N ILE A 210 -13.67 -11.46 -2.44
CA ILE A 210 -14.42 -10.91 -1.30
C ILE A 210 -15.01 -9.54 -1.61
N ALA A 211 -14.38 -8.74 -2.45
CA ALA A 211 -14.80 -7.37 -2.76
C ALA A 211 -16.25 -7.28 -3.25
N THR A 212 -16.93 -6.19 -2.90
CA THR A 212 -18.33 -5.94 -3.31
C THR A 212 -18.48 -5.41 -4.75
N GLY A 213 -17.41 -5.38 -5.52
CA GLY A 213 -17.39 -4.96 -6.91
C GLY A 213 -15.99 -5.02 -7.50
N GLU A 214 -15.90 -4.83 -8.80
CA GLU A 214 -14.64 -4.89 -9.54
C GLU A 214 -13.74 -3.68 -9.23
N PHE A 215 -12.42 -3.88 -9.33
CA PHE A 215 -11.44 -2.82 -9.13
C PHE A 215 -11.24 -2.04 -10.43
N ALA A 216 -11.14 -0.72 -10.31
CA ALA A 216 -10.82 0.13 -11.44
C ALA A 216 -9.40 -0.15 -11.96
N SER A 217 -9.23 -0.25 -13.26
CA SER A 217 -7.90 -0.28 -13.88
C SER A 217 -7.23 1.11 -13.83
N LEU A 218 -5.90 1.16 -13.96
CA LEU A 218 -5.17 2.42 -14.04
C LEU A 218 -5.68 3.29 -15.20
N ASN A 219 -5.96 2.69 -16.35
CA ASN A 219 -6.46 3.41 -17.52
C ASN A 219 -7.85 4.03 -17.29
N GLU A 220 -8.76 3.30 -16.65
CA GLU A 220 -10.08 3.82 -16.28
C GLU A 220 -9.96 4.97 -15.28
N TRP A 221 -9.08 4.84 -14.29
CA TRP A 221 -8.82 5.87 -13.31
C TRP A 221 -8.23 7.14 -13.95
N ILE A 222 -7.26 7.02 -14.87
CA ILE A 222 -6.65 8.16 -15.58
C ILE A 222 -7.70 8.93 -16.37
N LYS A 223 -8.66 8.26 -17.00
CA LYS A 223 -9.74 8.91 -17.77
C LYS A 223 -10.68 9.76 -16.92
N GLN A 224 -10.75 9.49 -15.63
CA GLN A 224 -11.63 10.20 -14.69
C GLN A 224 -10.92 11.35 -13.97
N ASN A 225 -9.57 11.41 -14.02
CA ASN A 225 -8.73 12.36 -13.31
C ASN A 225 -7.77 13.10 -14.27
#